data_c4ca5255ec605f7c972634007675dd3e
#
_entry.id   c4ca5255ec605f7c972634007675dd3e
#
_cell.length_a   1.000
_cell.length_b   1.000
_cell.length_c   1.000
_cell.angle_alpha   90.00
_cell.angle_beta   90.00
_cell.angle_gamma   90.00
#
_symmetry.space_group_name_H-M   'P 1'
#
loop_
_entity.id
_entity.type
_entity.pdbx_description
1 polymer ?
#
loop_
_entity_poly.entity_id
_entity_poly.type
_entity_poly.pdbx_seq_one_letter_code
_entity_poly.pdbx_strand_id
1 'polypeptide(L)'
;SFQLPTVITCNEDRWHTNRLVNEAINLSQHGRKGPVHINVPLREPLYDFQHESITSERVIKTLKESPSLTAEISQNLREEFFLCPKVMIIAGFHEPDPVLQQHIKLLASLPNVIILTESVTNLSIPLVISTIDRVISTIQPEEAETYAPELLITFGGSIVSRMIKAFIREHPPRTHWHIDE
;
A
#
# COMPACT_ATOMS: atom_id res chain seq x y z
N SER A 1 -12.99 15.42 5.33
CA SER A 1 -13.11 16.17 6.60
C SER A 1 -14.53 16.03 7.14
N PHE A 2 -14.66 15.76 8.43
CA PHE A 2 -15.91 15.55 9.13
C PHE A 2 -16.08 16.65 10.19
N GLN A 3 -17.29 17.18 10.32
CA GLN A 3 -17.64 18.19 11.32
C GLN A 3 -18.59 17.57 12.33
N LEU A 4 -18.19 17.51 13.60
CA LEU A 4 -19.08 17.07 14.68
C LEU A 4 -20.00 18.21 15.15
N PRO A 5 -21.15 17.89 15.73
CA PRO A 5 -22.02 18.91 16.34
C PRO A 5 -21.35 19.56 17.54
N THR A 6 -21.64 20.85 17.77
CA THR A 6 -21.06 21.62 18.89
C THR A 6 -21.62 21.20 20.24
N VAL A 7 -22.84 20.67 20.26
CA VAL A 7 -23.53 20.25 21.46
C VAL A 7 -24.27 18.95 21.18
N ILE A 8 -24.18 18.03 22.11
CA ILE A 8 -24.90 16.75 22.09
C ILE A 8 -25.94 16.83 23.20
N THR A 9 -27.21 17.00 22.83
CA THR A 9 -28.30 17.21 23.79
C THR A 9 -29.28 16.04 23.88
N CYS A 10 -29.32 15.23 22.84
CA CYS A 10 -30.25 14.11 22.73
C CYS A 10 -29.60 12.86 22.16
N ASN A 11 -30.33 11.76 22.17
CA ASN A 11 -29.84 10.48 21.62
C ASN A 11 -29.59 10.54 20.11
N GLU A 12 -30.35 11.34 19.38
CA GLU A 12 -30.15 11.55 17.95
C GLU A 12 -28.81 12.22 17.64
N ASP A 13 -28.44 13.25 18.42
CA ASP A 13 -27.13 13.92 18.29
C ASP A 13 -25.98 12.96 18.58
N ARG A 14 -26.14 12.13 19.63
CA ARG A 14 -25.18 11.12 20.01
C ARG A 14 -25.03 10.07 18.91
N TRP A 15 -26.15 9.60 18.37
CA TRP A 15 -26.12 8.64 17.24
C TRP A 15 -25.48 9.23 15.99
N HIS A 16 -25.81 10.48 15.67
CA HIS A 16 -25.22 11.18 14.53
C HIS A 16 -23.71 11.36 14.70
N THR A 17 -23.26 11.80 15.87
CA THR A 17 -21.83 11.91 16.20
C THR A 17 -21.11 10.57 16.07
N ASN A 18 -21.68 9.52 16.64
CA ASN A 18 -21.14 8.16 16.56
C ASN A 18 -21.02 7.70 15.10
N ARG A 19 -22.03 7.93 14.27
CA ARG A 19 -22.01 7.61 12.84
C ARG A 19 -20.89 8.33 12.11
N LEU A 20 -20.73 9.64 12.32
CA LEU A 20 -19.68 10.43 11.67
C LEU A 20 -18.28 9.97 12.05
N VAL A 21 -18.06 9.64 13.33
CA VAL A 21 -16.76 9.12 13.79
C VAL A 21 -16.46 7.75 13.18
N ASN A 22 -17.44 6.84 13.15
CA ASN A 22 -17.27 5.54 12.50
C ASN A 22 -17.00 5.68 11.00
N GLU A 23 -17.72 6.57 10.30
CA GLU A 23 -17.51 6.84 8.88
C GLU A 23 -16.10 7.36 8.62
N ALA A 24 -15.62 8.31 9.44
CA ALA A 24 -14.26 8.83 9.34
C ALA A 24 -13.20 7.72 9.52
N ILE A 25 -13.34 6.91 10.58
CA ILE A 25 -12.42 5.81 10.86
C ILE A 25 -12.44 4.77 9.72
N ASN A 26 -13.63 4.38 9.27
CA ASN A 26 -13.76 3.42 8.18
C ASN A 26 -13.15 3.97 6.89
N LEU A 27 -13.39 5.24 6.55
CA LEU A 27 -12.79 5.88 5.37
C LEU A 27 -11.26 5.93 5.44
N SER A 28 -10.67 6.13 6.63
CA SER A 28 -9.21 6.14 6.80
C SER A 28 -8.57 4.77 6.56
N GLN A 29 -9.36 3.70 6.63
CA GLN A 29 -8.89 2.30 6.54
C GLN A 29 -9.41 1.56 5.30
N HIS A 30 -10.28 2.20 4.50
CA HIS A 30 -10.88 1.58 3.31
C HIS A 30 -10.05 1.88 2.06
N GLY A 31 -9.81 0.86 1.24
CA GLY A 31 -9.00 0.96 0.04
C GLY A 31 -7.59 1.51 0.37
N ARG A 32 -7.17 2.53 -0.35
CA ARG A 32 -5.89 3.20 -0.08
C ARG A 32 -5.97 3.98 1.24
N LYS A 33 -5.41 3.38 2.29
CA LYS A 33 -5.39 3.97 3.65
C LYS A 33 -4.83 5.39 3.63
N GLY A 34 -5.50 6.30 4.37
CA GLY A 34 -5.09 7.70 4.41
C GLY A 34 -5.64 8.45 5.63
N PRO A 35 -5.09 9.63 5.91
CA PRO A 35 -5.54 10.43 7.04
C PRO A 35 -6.93 11.01 6.79
N VAL A 36 -7.73 11.07 7.86
CA VAL A 36 -9.00 11.79 7.90
C VAL A 36 -8.92 12.91 8.95
N HIS A 37 -9.70 13.96 8.74
CA HIS A 37 -9.79 15.07 9.67
C HIS A 37 -11.17 15.11 10.28
N ILE A 38 -11.25 15.10 11.63
CA ILE A 38 -12.46 15.27 12.40
C ILE A 38 -12.34 16.59 13.17
N ASN A 39 -13.21 17.54 12.87
CA ASN A 39 -13.29 18.79 13.62
C ASN A 39 -14.28 18.63 14.78
N VAL A 40 -13.79 18.85 16.00
CA VAL A 40 -14.57 18.76 17.25
C VAL A 40 -14.73 20.17 17.79
N PRO A 41 -15.88 20.85 17.52
CA PRO A 41 -16.11 22.19 18.05
C PRO A 41 -16.42 22.13 19.55
N LEU A 42 -15.71 22.92 20.33
CA LEU A 42 -15.91 23.05 21.77
C LEU A 42 -16.39 24.45 22.08
N ARG A 43 -17.20 24.59 23.16
CA ARG A 43 -17.65 25.88 23.68
C ARG A 43 -16.96 26.18 25.00
N GLU A 44 -16.64 27.44 25.24
CA GLU A 44 -16.21 27.91 26.55
C GLU A 44 -17.38 28.05 27.52
N PRO A 45 -17.16 27.90 28.85
CA PRO A 45 -15.88 27.62 29.53
C PRO A 45 -15.50 26.12 29.49
N LEU A 46 -14.22 25.82 29.37
CA LEU A 46 -13.68 24.44 29.34
C LEU A 46 -13.09 24.05 30.72
N TYR A 47 -13.57 24.65 31.81
CA TYR A 47 -12.91 24.51 33.12
C TYR A 47 -13.55 23.45 34.03
N ASP A 48 -14.76 23.03 33.78
CA ASP A 48 -15.46 22.04 34.60
C ASP A 48 -15.49 20.67 33.88
N PHE A 49 -14.50 19.84 34.17
CA PHE A 49 -14.49 18.47 33.70
C PHE A 49 -15.21 17.58 34.70
N GLN A 50 -16.34 17.03 34.27
CA GLN A 50 -16.98 15.93 34.98
C GLN A 50 -16.45 14.62 34.36
N HIS A 51 -15.86 13.76 35.19
CA HIS A 51 -15.44 12.44 34.76
C HIS A 51 -16.66 11.53 34.69
N GLU A 52 -17.29 11.46 33.54
CA GLU A 52 -18.25 10.41 33.24
C GLU A 52 -17.55 9.12 32.87
N SER A 53 -18.15 7.99 33.26
CA SER A 53 -17.65 6.68 32.81
C SER A 53 -17.76 6.58 31.29
N ILE A 54 -16.65 6.19 30.65
CA ILE A 54 -16.65 5.93 29.22
C ILE A 54 -17.58 4.76 28.93
N THR A 55 -18.67 5.02 28.24
CA THR A 55 -19.61 3.99 27.79
C THR A 55 -19.15 3.43 26.45
N SER A 56 -19.39 2.13 26.23
CA SER A 56 -19.13 1.51 24.93
C SER A 56 -20.10 2.06 23.88
N GLU A 57 -19.57 2.60 22.80
CA GLU A 57 -20.33 3.10 21.68
C GLU A 57 -20.47 2.06 20.56
N ARG A 58 -21.45 2.26 19.68
CA ARG A 58 -21.66 1.39 18.52
C ARG A 58 -20.48 1.48 17.57
N VAL A 59 -19.95 0.32 17.16
CA VAL A 59 -18.94 0.21 16.12
C VAL A 59 -19.60 -0.27 14.82
N ILE A 60 -19.45 0.52 13.75
CA ILE A 60 -19.91 0.18 12.39
C ILE A 60 -18.73 -0.41 11.65
N LYS A 61 -18.81 -1.71 11.33
CA LYS A 61 -17.76 -2.42 10.58
C LYS A 61 -18.05 -2.39 9.09
N THR A 62 -17.05 -2.06 8.28
CA THR A 62 -17.12 -2.24 6.83
C THR A 62 -16.71 -3.67 6.50
N LEU A 63 -17.47 -4.33 5.64
CA LEU A 63 -17.08 -5.62 5.06
C LEU A 63 -16.08 -5.33 3.94
N LYS A 64 -14.94 -6.01 3.99
CA LYS A 64 -13.94 -5.93 2.93
C LYS A 64 -14.30 -6.94 1.85
N GLU A 65 -14.37 -6.48 0.62
CA GLU A 65 -14.37 -7.35 -0.54
C GLU A 65 -12.93 -7.80 -0.81
N SER A 66 -12.75 -9.07 -1.15
CA SER A 66 -11.48 -9.58 -1.65
C SER A 66 -11.63 -9.78 -3.16
N PRO A 67 -11.12 -8.86 -3.97
CA PRO A 67 -11.14 -9.04 -5.42
C PRO A 67 -10.34 -10.28 -5.78
N SER A 68 -10.88 -11.11 -6.67
CA SER A 68 -10.18 -12.27 -7.20
C SER A 68 -10.12 -12.19 -8.72
N LEU A 69 -8.99 -12.57 -9.29
CA LEU A 69 -8.84 -12.69 -10.72
C LEU A 69 -9.66 -13.88 -11.23
N THR A 70 -10.27 -13.74 -12.40
CA THR A 70 -10.88 -14.88 -13.07
C THR A 70 -9.82 -15.91 -13.45
N ALA A 71 -10.23 -17.18 -13.63
CA ALA A 71 -9.31 -18.24 -14.02
C ALA A 71 -8.60 -17.93 -15.35
N GLU A 72 -9.30 -17.34 -16.30
CA GLU A 72 -8.78 -16.95 -17.61
C GLU A 72 -7.71 -15.85 -17.47
N ILE A 73 -7.98 -14.78 -16.72
CA ILE A 73 -7.01 -13.71 -16.49
C ILE A 73 -5.77 -14.26 -15.77
N SER A 74 -5.97 -15.10 -14.74
CA SER A 74 -4.88 -15.72 -14.00
C SER A 74 -4.00 -16.58 -14.88
N GLN A 75 -4.60 -17.33 -15.83
CA GLN A 75 -3.86 -18.16 -16.76
C GLN A 75 -3.03 -17.30 -17.73
N ASN A 76 -3.61 -16.27 -18.31
CA ASN A 76 -2.93 -15.36 -19.24
C ASN A 76 -1.74 -14.65 -18.58
N LEU A 77 -1.93 -14.11 -17.37
CA LEU A 77 -0.84 -13.47 -16.60
C LEU A 77 0.28 -14.48 -16.27
N ARG A 78 -0.08 -15.71 -15.91
CA ARG A 78 0.90 -16.77 -15.64
C ARG A 78 1.73 -17.10 -16.88
N GLU A 79 1.10 -17.27 -18.03
CA GLU A 79 1.79 -17.55 -19.28
C GLU A 79 2.74 -16.42 -19.67
N GLU A 80 2.28 -15.17 -19.61
CA GLU A 80 3.10 -14.00 -19.88
C GLU A 80 4.30 -13.92 -18.93
N PHE A 81 4.08 -14.14 -17.62
CA PHE A 81 5.15 -14.13 -16.61
C PHE A 81 6.23 -15.16 -16.88
N PHE A 82 5.86 -16.42 -17.17
CA PHE A 82 6.83 -17.49 -17.38
C PHE A 82 7.53 -17.45 -18.75
N LEU A 83 6.92 -16.80 -19.73
CA LEU A 83 7.55 -16.57 -21.05
C LEU A 83 8.52 -15.39 -21.02
N CYS A 84 8.44 -14.52 -20.01
CA CYS A 84 9.26 -13.33 -19.93
C CYS A 84 10.68 -13.66 -19.40
N PRO A 85 11.74 -13.37 -20.16
CA PRO A 85 13.11 -13.71 -19.76
C PRO A 85 13.69 -12.79 -18.68
N LYS A 86 13.17 -11.55 -18.54
CA LYS A 86 13.65 -10.55 -17.57
C LYS A 86 12.50 -9.89 -16.85
N VAL A 87 12.24 -10.33 -15.64
CA VAL A 87 11.19 -9.80 -14.76
C VAL A 87 11.81 -8.99 -13.62
N MET A 88 11.40 -7.75 -13.47
CA MET A 88 11.76 -6.92 -12.33
C MET A 88 10.52 -6.64 -11.49
N ILE A 89 10.63 -6.91 -10.19
CA ILE A 89 9.56 -6.60 -9.22
C ILE A 89 10.08 -5.47 -8.33
N ILE A 90 9.33 -4.40 -8.20
CA ILE A 90 9.64 -3.28 -7.30
C ILE A 90 8.53 -3.16 -6.27
N ALA A 91 8.89 -3.40 -5.01
CA ALA A 91 7.98 -3.24 -3.89
C ALA A 91 8.09 -1.82 -3.31
N GLY A 92 6.97 -1.10 -3.29
CA GLY A 92 6.84 0.18 -2.61
C GLY A 92 6.47 0.01 -1.13
N PHE A 93 6.00 1.09 -0.49
CA PHE A 93 5.55 1.05 0.90
C PHE A 93 4.48 -0.03 1.11
N HIS A 94 4.69 -0.86 2.13
CA HIS A 94 3.79 -1.96 2.46
C HIS A 94 3.80 -2.25 3.97
N GLU A 95 2.65 -2.64 4.52
CA GLU A 95 2.58 -3.14 5.89
C GLU A 95 3.20 -4.54 5.99
N PRO A 96 3.73 -4.95 7.17
CA PRO A 96 4.23 -6.30 7.35
C PRO A 96 3.17 -7.35 7.02
N ASP A 97 3.45 -8.22 6.05
CA ASP A 97 2.57 -9.33 5.64
C ASP A 97 3.38 -10.62 5.49
N PRO A 98 3.23 -11.57 6.44
CA PRO A 98 3.94 -12.84 6.40
C PRO A 98 3.56 -13.73 5.20
N VAL A 99 2.33 -13.62 4.70
CA VAL A 99 1.87 -14.40 3.54
C VAL A 99 2.51 -13.87 2.27
N LEU A 100 2.50 -12.55 2.08
CA LEU A 100 3.21 -11.90 0.99
C LEU A 100 4.71 -12.23 1.00
N GLN A 101 5.36 -12.20 2.17
CA GLN A 101 6.78 -12.55 2.30
C GLN A 101 7.08 -13.96 1.79
N GLN A 102 6.20 -14.94 2.07
CA GLN A 102 6.38 -16.30 1.56
C GLN A 102 6.30 -16.36 0.04
N HIS A 103 5.33 -15.69 -0.56
CA HIS A 103 5.18 -15.64 -2.02
C HIS A 103 6.35 -14.93 -2.70
N ILE A 104 6.77 -13.77 -2.15
CA ILE A 104 7.93 -13.04 -2.67
C ILE A 104 9.21 -13.87 -2.58
N LYS A 105 9.39 -14.65 -1.51
CA LYS A 105 10.52 -15.58 -1.38
C LYS A 105 10.53 -16.64 -2.50
N LEU A 106 9.37 -17.17 -2.86
CA LEU A 106 9.26 -18.12 -3.97
C LEU A 106 9.60 -17.46 -5.30
N LEU A 107 9.10 -16.26 -5.56
CA LEU A 107 9.41 -15.51 -6.77
C LEU A 107 10.89 -15.15 -6.86
N ALA A 108 11.52 -14.76 -5.74
CA ALA A 108 12.94 -14.42 -5.68
C ALA A 108 13.86 -15.61 -5.98
N SER A 109 13.36 -16.84 -5.92
CA SER A 109 14.13 -18.05 -6.28
C SER A 109 14.13 -18.36 -7.78
N LEU A 110 13.33 -17.66 -8.57
CA LEU A 110 13.25 -17.86 -10.01
C LEU A 110 14.44 -17.17 -10.71
N PRO A 111 15.08 -17.83 -11.69
CA PRO A 111 16.33 -17.34 -12.30
C PRO A 111 16.16 -16.09 -13.18
N ASN A 112 14.94 -15.82 -13.63
CA ASN A 112 14.58 -14.66 -14.47
C ASN A 112 13.97 -13.50 -13.70
N VAL A 113 13.92 -13.57 -12.36
CA VAL A 113 13.27 -12.58 -11.50
C VAL A 113 14.30 -11.86 -10.63
N ILE A 114 14.26 -10.54 -10.65
CA ILE A 114 14.96 -9.68 -9.71
C ILE A 114 13.93 -8.90 -8.89
N ILE A 115 14.15 -8.82 -7.58
CA ILE A 115 13.23 -8.10 -6.69
C ILE A 115 13.98 -6.99 -5.98
N LEU A 116 13.49 -5.77 -6.16
CA LEU A 116 14.00 -4.55 -5.55
C LEU A 116 13.06 -4.09 -4.45
N THR A 117 13.61 -3.81 -3.28
CA THR A 117 12.85 -3.37 -2.11
C THR A 117 13.51 -2.17 -1.45
N GLU A 118 12.73 -1.39 -0.74
CA GLU A 118 13.22 -0.28 0.07
C GLU A 118 13.00 -0.59 1.56
N SER A 119 13.64 0.14 2.46
CA SER A 119 13.47 -0.05 3.91
C SER A 119 12.02 0.10 4.38
N VAL A 120 11.21 0.86 3.65
CA VAL A 120 9.79 1.09 3.94
C VAL A 120 8.86 -0.04 3.47
N THR A 121 9.38 -1.05 2.77
CA THR A 121 8.56 -2.16 2.25
C THR A 121 8.26 -3.24 3.27
N ASN A 122 8.97 -3.24 4.40
CA ASN A 122 8.86 -4.28 5.43
C ASN A 122 9.08 -5.72 4.92
N LEU A 123 9.79 -5.88 3.81
CA LEU A 123 10.20 -7.18 3.25
C LEU A 123 11.65 -7.47 3.66
N SER A 124 11.83 -8.45 4.55
CA SER A 124 13.16 -8.91 4.99
C SER A 124 13.37 -10.34 4.52
N ILE A 125 13.81 -10.50 3.27
CA ILE A 125 13.95 -11.79 2.61
C ILE A 125 15.36 -11.87 2.01
N PRO A 126 16.09 -12.98 2.18
CA PRO A 126 17.30 -13.24 1.38
C PRO A 126 16.94 -13.22 -0.11
N LEU A 127 17.87 -12.84 -0.97
CA LEU A 127 17.72 -12.73 -2.42
C LEU A 127 16.93 -11.52 -2.94
N VAL A 128 16.47 -10.61 -2.07
CA VAL A 128 15.94 -9.32 -2.53
C VAL A 128 17.01 -8.23 -2.38
N ILE A 129 17.01 -7.28 -3.28
CA ILE A 129 17.93 -6.14 -3.27
C ILE A 129 17.28 -4.99 -2.49
N SER A 130 17.80 -4.71 -1.30
CA SER A 130 17.29 -3.64 -0.42
C SER A 130 18.04 -2.31 -0.56
N THR A 131 19.08 -2.26 -1.39
CA THR A 131 19.94 -1.07 -1.61
C THR A 131 19.85 -0.63 -3.07
N ILE A 132 18.65 -0.27 -3.52
CA ILE A 132 18.34 0.02 -4.93
C ILE A 132 19.30 1.05 -5.51
N ASP A 133 19.41 2.22 -4.89
CA ASP A 133 20.22 3.32 -5.43
C ASP A 133 21.69 2.93 -5.58
N ARG A 134 22.21 2.14 -4.62
CA ARG A 134 23.59 1.67 -4.69
C ARG A 134 23.81 0.72 -5.87
N VAL A 135 22.87 -0.19 -6.14
CA VAL A 135 22.97 -1.13 -7.25
C VAL A 135 22.83 -0.38 -8.58
N ILE A 136 21.82 0.47 -8.72
CA ILE A 136 21.60 1.22 -9.96
C ILE A 136 22.79 2.14 -10.29
N SER A 137 23.43 2.75 -9.27
CA SER A 137 24.59 3.64 -9.47
C SER A 137 25.84 2.91 -9.98
N THR A 138 25.90 1.58 -9.90
CA THR A 138 27.04 0.81 -10.40
C THR A 138 26.85 0.31 -11.83
N ILE A 139 25.65 0.39 -12.38
CA ILE A 139 25.36 -0.04 -13.75
C ILE A 139 26.01 0.94 -14.73
N GLN A 140 26.88 0.43 -15.60
CA GLN A 140 27.47 1.25 -16.66
C GLN A 140 26.46 1.46 -17.79
N PRO A 141 26.50 2.60 -18.51
CA PRO A 141 25.55 2.89 -19.58
C PRO A 141 25.46 1.78 -20.65
N GLU A 142 26.59 1.13 -20.95
CA GLU A 142 26.69 0.07 -21.95
C GLU A 142 26.01 -1.23 -21.49
N GLU A 143 25.84 -1.41 -20.18
CA GLU A 143 25.22 -2.58 -19.57
C GLU A 143 23.73 -2.39 -19.25
N ALA A 144 23.24 -1.15 -19.30
CA ALA A 144 21.90 -0.79 -18.83
C ALA A 144 20.79 -1.63 -19.48
N GLU A 145 20.88 -1.87 -20.81
CA GLU A 145 19.92 -2.72 -21.55
C GLU A 145 19.92 -4.17 -21.07
N THR A 146 21.06 -4.68 -20.56
CA THR A 146 21.15 -6.03 -20.02
C THR A 146 20.31 -6.17 -18.73
N TYR A 147 20.28 -5.12 -17.92
CA TYR A 147 19.55 -5.10 -16.66
C TYR A 147 18.13 -4.54 -16.78
N ALA A 148 17.78 -3.94 -17.91
CA ALA A 148 16.44 -3.44 -18.16
C ALA A 148 15.41 -4.57 -18.18
N PRO A 149 14.28 -4.46 -17.46
CA PRO A 149 13.25 -5.49 -17.46
C PRO A 149 12.42 -5.49 -18.75
N GLU A 150 11.99 -6.65 -19.19
CA GLU A 150 10.92 -6.76 -20.18
C GLU A 150 9.54 -6.69 -19.54
N LEU A 151 9.40 -7.29 -18.36
CA LEU A 151 8.22 -7.18 -17.52
C LEU A 151 8.58 -6.49 -16.20
N LEU A 152 7.97 -5.36 -15.94
CA LEU A 152 8.02 -4.68 -14.64
C LEU A 152 6.74 -4.98 -13.87
N ILE A 153 6.88 -5.40 -12.61
CA ILE A 153 5.77 -5.55 -11.68
C ILE A 153 5.99 -4.60 -10.51
N THR A 154 5.01 -3.76 -10.23
CA THR A 154 5.06 -2.87 -9.05
C THR A 154 3.86 -3.12 -8.16
N PHE A 155 4.07 -3.06 -6.86
CA PHE A 155 2.99 -3.15 -5.87
C PHE A 155 3.29 -2.33 -4.61
N GLY A 156 2.25 -2.12 -3.81
CA GLY A 156 2.33 -1.29 -2.62
C GLY A 156 2.34 0.21 -2.92
N GLY A 157 2.67 1.03 -1.93
CA GLY A 157 2.65 2.48 -2.03
C GLY A 157 3.80 3.06 -2.85
N SER A 158 4.09 4.33 -2.60
CA SER A 158 5.07 5.09 -3.38
C SER A 158 6.48 4.51 -3.26
N ILE A 159 7.16 4.34 -4.38
CA ILE A 159 8.58 4.05 -4.47
C ILE A 159 9.35 5.35 -4.19
N VAL A 160 10.33 5.33 -3.29
CA VAL A 160 11.10 6.52 -2.88
C VAL A 160 12.29 6.76 -3.81
N SER A 161 13.02 5.71 -4.19
CA SER A 161 14.22 5.79 -5.02
C SER A 161 13.99 6.59 -6.31
N ARG A 162 14.78 7.65 -6.48
CA ARG A 162 14.78 8.44 -7.71
C ARG A 162 15.56 7.75 -8.83
N MET A 163 16.60 6.99 -8.46
CA MET A 163 17.49 6.36 -9.42
C MET A 163 16.77 5.25 -10.19
N ILE A 164 16.01 4.39 -9.50
CA ILE A 164 15.22 3.36 -10.20
C ILE A 164 14.15 3.97 -11.10
N LYS A 165 13.51 5.07 -10.67
CA LYS A 165 12.54 5.78 -11.50
C LYS A 165 13.17 6.37 -12.77
N ALA A 166 14.39 6.92 -12.67
CA ALA A 166 15.13 7.41 -13.82
C ALA A 166 15.51 6.25 -14.74
N PHE A 167 16.08 5.19 -14.19
CA PHE A 167 16.46 3.99 -14.92
C PHE A 167 15.30 3.39 -15.73
N ILE A 168 14.11 3.23 -15.12
CA ILE A 168 12.93 2.69 -15.82
C ILE A 168 12.39 3.66 -16.89
N ARG A 169 12.55 4.98 -16.73
CA ARG A 169 12.16 5.95 -17.77
C ARG A 169 13.09 5.92 -18.97
N GLU A 170 14.38 5.74 -18.74
CA GLU A 170 15.40 5.64 -19.79
C GLU A 170 15.34 4.28 -20.50
N HIS A 171 14.98 3.23 -19.77
CA HIS A 171 14.88 1.85 -20.25
C HIS A 171 13.48 1.29 -19.95
N PRO A 172 12.44 1.71 -20.68
CA PRO A 172 11.07 1.34 -20.37
C PRO A 172 10.83 -0.16 -20.63
N PRO A 173 10.12 -0.86 -19.71
CA PRO A 173 9.74 -2.25 -19.92
C PRO A 173 8.73 -2.38 -21.06
N ARG A 174 8.70 -3.55 -21.71
CA ARG A 174 7.67 -3.86 -22.72
C ARG A 174 6.28 -3.91 -22.08
N THR A 175 6.17 -4.47 -20.88
CA THR A 175 4.93 -4.61 -20.12
C THR A 175 5.15 -4.15 -18.68
N HIS A 176 4.16 -3.46 -18.14
CA HIS A 176 4.15 -3.05 -16.73
C HIS A 176 2.84 -3.47 -16.06
N TRP A 177 2.95 -4.31 -15.03
CA TRP A 177 1.83 -4.65 -14.16
C TRP A 177 1.92 -3.85 -12.89
N HIS A 178 0.85 -3.13 -12.57
CA HIS A 178 0.71 -2.46 -11.29
C HIS A 178 -0.37 -3.16 -10.47
N ILE A 179 0.01 -3.64 -9.28
CA ILE A 179 -0.89 -4.33 -8.35
C ILE A 179 -1.23 -3.36 -7.24
N ASP A 180 -2.50 -2.95 -7.18
CA ASP A 180 -3.04 -2.03 -6.17
C ASP A 180 -4.40 -2.56 -5.67
N GLU A 181 -4.90 -2.06 -4.50
CA GLU A 181 -6.21 -2.41 -3.91
C GLU A 181 -7.37 -1.69 -4.62
#